data_5b2dd03a84f58502ba53a8f051152940
#
_entry.id   5b2dd03a84f58502ba53a8f051152940
#
_cell.length_a   1.000
_cell.length_b   1.000
_cell.length_c   1.000
_cell.angle_alpha   90.00
_cell.angle_beta   90.00
_cell.angle_gamma   90.00
#
_symmetry.space_group_name_H-M   'P 1'
#
loop_
_entity.id
_entity.type
_entity.pdbx_description
1 polymer ?
#
loop_
_entity_poly.entity_id
_entity_poly.type
_entity_poly.pdbx_seq_one_letter_code
_entity_poly.pdbx_strand_id
1 'polypeptide(L)'
;ENFIISAPIESDKMYKALLDTAANYDGKDSILYKITENIFEKYKEKLLYWAGAKTIHHNCYGGLLYHLYRMTRMGLVLLKVYPLYKDVLITGIILHDIGKLKELKTSPLGAADFTADGNLFGHVFLGLEMFDEAVSEVKKEFDSISEDDSEKIRLVKHLIASHHGKTEYGAIATPAIPEAMVLNYLDLIDSRMDIYEKNK
;
A
#
# COMPACT_ATOMS: atom_id res chain seq x y z
N GLU A 1 18.45 27.68 -2.74
CA GLU A 1 17.61 26.80 -3.58
C GLU A 1 17.28 25.56 -2.76
N ASN A 2 16.03 25.43 -2.32
CA ASN A 2 15.58 24.21 -1.66
C ASN A 2 15.40 23.13 -2.73
N PHE A 3 16.35 22.20 -2.84
CA PHE A 3 16.20 21.05 -3.70
C PHE A 3 15.13 20.12 -3.12
N ILE A 4 14.03 19.93 -3.85
CA ILE A 4 13.03 18.92 -3.52
C ILE A 4 13.66 17.56 -3.79
N ILE A 5 13.83 16.74 -2.74
CA ILE A 5 14.24 15.35 -2.90
C ILE A 5 13.02 14.59 -3.44
N SER A 6 13.15 14.04 -4.63
CA SER A 6 12.09 13.26 -5.31
C SER A 6 12.50 11.80 -5.46
N ALA A 7 11.51 10.93 -5.56
CA ALA A 7 11.73 9.55 -5.97
C ALA A 7 12.44 9.51 -7.35
N PRO A 8 13.29 8.51 -7.60
CA PRO A 8 14.08 8.43 -8.85
C PRO A 8 13.25 8.09 -10.09
N ILE A 9 11.97 7.78 -9.92
CA ILE A 9 11.01 7.44 -10.99
C ILE A 9 9.85 8.43 -10.91
N GLU A 10 9.35 8.88 -12.05
CA GLU A 10 8.20 9.78 -12.13
C GLU A 10 6.95 9.15 -11.52
N SER A 11 6.24 9.91 -10.68
CA SER A 11 5.07 9.42 -9.94
C SER A 11 3.96 8.89 -10.83
N ASP A 12 3.68 9.56 -11.96
CA ASP A 12 2.66 9.09 -12.92
C ASP A 12 2.99 7.72 -13.51
N LYS A 13 4.27 7.45 -13.77
CA LYS A 13 4.72 6.14 -14.27
C LYS A 13 4.54 5.05 -13.21
N MET A 14 4.88 5.35 -11.97
CA MET A 14 4.68 4.40 -10.85
C MET A 14 3.20 4.16 -10.58
N TYR A 15 2.40 5.20 -10.54
CA TYR A 15 0.94 5.12 -10.36
C TYR A 15 0.30 4.21 -11.43
N LYS A 16 0.62 4.46 -12.69
CA LYS A 16 0.13 3.64 -13.79
C LYS A 16 0.62 2.20 -13.70
N ALA A 17 1.90 1.98 -13.41
CA ALA A 17 2.48 0.64 -13.31
C ALA A 17 1.84 -0.20 -12.19
N LEU A 18 1.47 0.41 -11.07
CA LEU A 18 0.78 -0.26 -9.97
C LEU A 18 -0.63 -0.70 -10.39
N LEU A 19 -1.41 0.19 -11.03
CA LEU A 19 -2.75 -0.16 -11.54
C LEU A 19 -2.68 -1.20 -12.66
N ASP A 20 -1.74 -1.07 -13.60
CA ASP A 20 -1.55 -2.05 -14.67
C ASP A 20 -1.16 -3.42 -14.09
N THR A 21 -0.38 -3.45 -13.01
CA THR A 21 -0.02 -4.70 -12.33
C THR A 21 -1.24 -5.32 -11.64
N ALA A 22 -2.03 -4.54 -10.89
CA ALA A 22 -3.28 -5.01 -10.31
C ALA A 22 -4.21 -5.58 -11.40
N ALA A 23 -4.43 -4.84 -12.48
CA ALA A 23 -5.26 -5.28 -13.60
C ALA A 23 -4.78 -6.60 -14.23
N ASN A 24 -3.47 -6.82 -14.32
CA ASN A 24 -2.89 -8.03 -14.91
C ASN A 24 -3.03 -9.28 -14.03
N TYR A 25 -3.05 -9.12 -12.70
CA TYR A 25 -3.11 -10.23 -11.76
C TYR A 25 -4.51 -10.49 -11.21
N ASP A 26 -5.30 -9.44 -11.05
CA ASP A 26 -6.66 -9.50 -10.51
C ASP A 26 -7.71 -9.60 -11.63
N GLY A 27 -7.44 -8.98 -12.79
CA GLY A 27 -8.43 -8.72 -13.83
C GLY A 27 -9.23 -7.43 -13.54
N LYS A 28 -9.48 -6.64 -14.58
CA LYS A 28 -10.14 -5.31 -14.44
C LYS A 28 -11.57 -5.37 -13.91
N ASP A 29 -12.24 -6.50 -14.08
CA ASP A 29 -13.62 -6.70 -13.62
C ASP A 29 -13.68 -7.35 -12.23
N SER A 30 -12.53 -7.69 -11.63
CA SER A 30 -12.48 -8.28 -10.30
C SER A 30 -12.78 -7.24 -9.21
N ILE A 31 -13.34 -7.71 -8.11
CA ILE A 31 -13.64 -6.85 -6.98
C ILE A 31 -12.37 -6.24 -6.36
N LEU A 32 -11.26 -6.97 -6.31
CA LEU A 32 -10.01 -6.48 -5.76
C LEU A 32 -9.41 -5.36 -6.61
N TYR A 33 -9.43 -5.51 -7.95
CA TYR A 33 -9.00 -4.44 -8.84
C TYR A 33 -9.88 -3.19 -8.68
N LYS A 34 -11.21 -3.36 -8.65
CA LYS A 34 -12.15 -2.25 -8.48
C LYS A 34 -11.96 -1.51 -7.17
N ILE A 35 -11.67 -2.22 -6.06
CA ILE A 35 -11.32 -1.60 -4.78
C ILE A 35 -10.02 -0.80 -4.90
N THR A 36 -8.99 -1.38 -5.54
CA THR A 36 -7.70 -0.71 -5.75
C THR A 36 -7.87 0.54 -6.61
N GLU A 37 -8.59 0.44 -7.73
CA GLU A 37 -8.89 1.55 -8.64
C GLU A 37 -9.67 2.66 -7.93
N ASN A 38 -10.71 2.32 -7.14
CA ASN A 38 -11.51 3.28 -6.37
C ASN A 38 -10.64 4.12 -5.42
N ILE A 39 -9.76 3.46 -4.65
CA ILE A 39 -8.85 4.14 -3.74
C ILE A 39 -7.85 5.01 -4.52
N PHE A 40 -7.25 4.48 -5.57
CA PHE A 40 -6.25 5.18 -6.36
C PHE A 40 -6.84 6.43 -7.03
N GLU A 41 -8.03 6.34 -7.63
CA GLU A 41 -8.69 7.50 -8.24
C GLU A 41 -9.12 8.54 -7.19
N LYS A 42 -9.70 8.10 -6.07
CA LYS A 42 -10.14 8.99 -4.97
C LYS A 42 -8.99 9.79 -4.37
N TYR A 43 -7.79 9.22 -4.31
CA TYR A 43 -6.61 9.84 -3.69
C TYR A 43 -5.49 10.15 -4.68
N LYS A 44 -5.75 10.13 -5.99
CA LYS A 44 -4.76 10.30 -7.05
C LYS A 44 -3.83 11.49 -6.84
N GLU A 45 -4.40 12.69 -6.64
CA GLU A 45 -3.61 13.90 -6.46
C GLU A 45 -2.62 13.79 -5.29
N LYS A 46 -3.06 13.19 -4.18
CA LYS A 46 -2.17 12.96 -3.03
C LYS A 46 -1.11 11.92 -3.34
N LEU A 47 -1.49 10.77 -3.90
CA LEU A 47 -0.57 9.68 -4.21
C LEU A 47 0.62 10.14 -5.04
N LEU A 48 0.42 11.04 -6.00
CA LEU A 48 1.47 11.50 -6.90
C LEU A 48 2.64 12.22 -6.19
N TYR A 49 2.41 12.84 -5.01
CA TYR A 49 3.48 13.55 -4.30
C TYR A 49 3.71 13.09 -2.85
N TRP A 50 2.92 12.15 -2.34
CA TRP A 50 2.92 11.81 -0.92
C TRP A 50 4.23 11.16 -0.47
N ALA A 51 4.74 11.61 0.69
CA ALA A 51 5.90 10.99 1.32
C ALA A 51 5.54 9.61 1.89
N GLY A 52 6.48 8.68 1.85
CA GLY A 52 6.31 7.35 2.43
C GLY A 52 6.43 7.32 3.96
N ALA A 53 7.11 8.33 4.55
CA ALA A 53 7.27 8.48 5.99
C ALA A 53 7.59 9.94 6.36
N LYS A 54 7.48 10.28 7.66
CA LYS A 54 7.86 11.61 8.17
C LYS A 54 9.36 11.86 8.09
N THR A 55 10.19 10.90 8.47
CA THR A 55 11.64 11.14 8.68
C THR A 55 12.57 10.02 8.23
N ILE A 56 12.13 8.78 8.11
CA ILE A 56 13.05 7.64 8.04
C ILE A 56 13.24 7.16 6.60
N HIS A 57 12.30 6.39 6.05
CA HIS A 57 12.40 5.81 4.71
C HIS A 57 11.42 6.47 3.76
N HIS A 58 11.80 6.58 2.48
CA HIS A 58 10.97 7.18 1.43
C HIS A 58 10.39 8.57 1.80
N ASN A 59 11.10 9.33 2.65
CA ASN A 59 10.75 10.72 2.98
C ASN A 59 11.17 11.65 1.84
N CYS A 60 10.44 11.58 0.74
CA CYS A 60 10.65 12.36 -0.46
C CYS A 60 9.36 12.51 -1.25
N TYR A 61 9.34 13.41 -2.21
CA TYR A 61 8.22 13.58 -3.14
C TYR A 61 7.98 12.28 -3.92
N GLY A 62 6.74 11.76 -3.87
CA GLY A 62 6.36 10.49 -4.48
C GLY A 62 6.92 9.25 -3.76
N GLY A 63 7.42 9.40 -2.53
CA GLY A 63 8.05 8.33 -1.77
C GLY A 63 7.12 7.17 -1.45
N LEU A 64 5.83 7.43 -1.19
CA LEU A 64 4.84 6.37 -0.96
C LEU A 64 4.67 5.50 -2.22
N LEU A 65 4.46 6.12 -3.39
CA LEU A 65 4.36 5.36 -4.64
C LEU A 65 5.64 4.58 -4.95
N TYR A 66 6.81 5.16 -4.67
CA TYR A 66 8.09 4.51 -4.91
C TYR A 66 8.28 3.28 -4.03
N HIS A 67 7.90 3.35 -2.76
CA HIS A 67 7.86 2.22 -1.85
C HIS A 67 6.95 1.09 -2.39
N LEU A 68 5.68 1.40 -2.67
CA LEU A 68 4.73 0.44 -3.21
C LEU A 68 5.20 -0.18 -4.53
N TYR A 69 5.81 0.61 -5.41
CA TYR A 69 6.33 0.15 -6.69
C TYR A 69 7.51 -0.82 -6.52
N ARG A 70 8.48 -0.52 -5.64
CA ARG A 70 9.61 -1.42 -5.35
C ARG A 70 9.11 -2.73 -4.75
N MET A 71 8.24 -2.67 -3.76
CA MET A 71 7.66 -3.85 -3.13
C MET A 71 6.87 -4.71 -4.12
N THR A 72 6.08 -4.09 -4.99
CA THR A 72 5.34 -4.82 -6.04
C THR A 72 6.30 -5.58 -6.95
N ARG A 73 7.39 -4.96 -7.40
CA ARG A 73 8.40 -5.64 -8.21
C ARG A 73 9.04 -6.83 -7.52
N MET A 74 9.35 -6.72 -6.22
CA MET A 74 9.86 -7.84 -5.43
C MET A 74 8.81 -8.94 -5.26
N GLY A 75 7.56 -8.58 -4.98
CA GLY A 75 6.44 -9.51 -4.89
C GLY A 75 6.25 -10.34 -6.16
N LEU A 76 6.35 -9.69 -7.34
CA LEU A 76 6.28 -10.38 -8.63
C LEU A 76 7.38 -11.45 -8.84
N VAL A 77 8.55 -11.24 -8.25
CA VAL A 77 9.62 -12.26 -8.28
C VAL A 77 9.26 -13.43 -7.38
N LEU A 78 8.76 -13.18 -6.18
CA LEU A 78 8.37 -14.25 -5.25
C LEU A 78 7.20 -15.08 -5.75
N LEU A 79 6.25 -14.49 -6.49
CA LEU A 79 5.15 -15.21 -7.14
C LEU A 79 5.62 -16.23 -8.19
N LYS A 80 6.85 -16.12 -8.70
CA LYS A 80 7.44 -17.13 -9.61
C LYS A 80 8.04 -18.32 -8.88
N VAL A 81 8.28 -18.15 -7.57
CA VAL A 81 8.99 -19.14 -6.74
C VAL A 81 8.04 -19.87 -5.81
N TYR A 82 7.05 -19.18 -5.25
CA TYR A 82 6.15 -19.71 -4.23
C TYR A 82 4.69 -19.73 -4.71
N PRO A 83 3.92 -20.77 -4.34
CA PRO A 83 2.50 -20.90 -4.69
C PRO A 83 1.64 -20.03 -3.77
N LEU A 84 1.63 -18.72 -4.01
CA LEU A 84 0.86 -17.71 -3.25
C LEU A 84 -0.40 -17.30 -4.01
N TYR A 85 -1.42 -16.82 -3.31
CA TYR A 85 -2.58 -16.15 -3.90
C TYR A 85 -2.14 -14.82 -4.51
N LYS A 86 -2.01 -14.80 -5.84
CA LYS A 86 -1.37 -13.69 -6.58
C LYS A 86 -2.12 -12.38 -6.44
N ASP A 87 -3.45 -12.44 -6.61
CA ASP A 87 -4.36 -11.32 -6.50
C ASP A 87 -4.35 -10.74 -5.08
N VAL A 88 -4.47 -11.57 -4.06
CA VAL A 88 -4.42 -11.16 -2.64
C VAL A 88 -3.08 -10.50 -2.31
N LEU A 89 -1.95 -11.11 -2.71
CA LEU A 89 -0.63 -10.55 -2.41
C LEU A 89 -0.40 -9.21 -3.11
N ILE A 90 -0.70 -9.10 -4.41
CA ILE A 90 -0.48 -7.88 -5.17
C ILE A 90 -1.36 -6.75 -4.65
N THR A 91 -2.66 -7.00 -4.44
CA THR A 91 -3.57 -6.02 -3.84
C THR A 91 -3.10 -5.61 -2.44
N GLY A 92 -2.71 -6.58 -1.62
CA GLY A 92 -2.16 -6.30 -0.28
C GLY A 92 -0.92 -5.43 -0.31
N ILE A 93 0.05 -5.70 -1.20
CA ILE A 93 1.25 -4.87 -1.38
C ILE A 93 0.87 -3.43 -1.79
N ILE A 94 -0.04 -3.28 -2.74
CA ILE A 94 -0.43 -1.95 -3.24
C ILE A 94 -1.19 -1.14 -2.18
N LEU A 95 -1.96 -1.79 -1.32
CA LEU A 95 -2.87 -1.11 -0.39
C LEU A 95 -2.42 -1.10 1.08
N HIS A 96 -1.35 -1.82 1.49
CA HIS A 96 -1.01 -1.95 2.91
C HIS A 96 -0.77 -0.61 3.61
N ASP A 97 -0.21 0.35 2.91
CA ASP A 97 0.25 1.64 3.43
C ASP A 97 -0.65 2.84 3.03
N ILE A 98 -1.82 2.59 2.45
CA ILE A 98 -2.74 3.68 2.01
C ILE A 98 -3.19 4.59 3.15
N GLY A 99 -3.23 4.08 4.37
CA GLY A 99 -3.56 4.87 5.56
C GLY A 99 -2.61 6.04 5.80
N LYS A 100 -1.40 6.01 5.25
CA LYS A 100 -0.46 7.14 5.28
C LYS A 100 -1.00 8.40 4.59
N LEU A 101 -1.97 8.25 3.68
CA LEU A 101 -2.67 9.37 3.05
C LEU A 101 -3.57 10.16 4.02
N LYS A 102 -3.98 9.54 5.13
CA LYS A 102 -4.71 10.17 6.24
C LYS A 102 -3.80 10.41 7.45
N GLU A 103 -2.83 9.53 7.70
CA GLU A 103 -1.89 9.64 8.83
C GLU A 103 -0.99 10.86 8.72
N LEU A 104 -0.48 11.14 7.51
CA LEU A 104 0.46 12.23 7.27
C LEU A 104 -0.22 13.42 6.58
N LYS A 105 0.34 14.60 6.81
CA LYS A 105 0.12 15.80 6.03
C LYS A 105 1.42 16.12 5.30
N THR A 106 1.47 15.82 4.02
CA THR A 106 2.65 16.07 3.18
C THR A 106 2.48 17.40 2.44
N SER A 107 3.49 18.27 2.55
CA SER A 107 3.53 19.51 1.77
C SER A 107 3.98 19.22 0.32
N PRO A 108 3.66 20.10 -0.64
CA PRO A 108 4.17 19.99 -2.01
C PRO A 108 5.70 19.99 -2.12
N LEU A 109 6.39 20.40 -1.05
CA LEU A 109 7.86 20.39 -0.96
C LEU A 109 8.43 19.10 -0.35
N GLY A 110 7.57 18.10 -0.07
CA GLY A 110 7.97 16.79 0.44
C GLY A 110 8.11 16.71 1.97
N ALA A 111 7.96 17.82 2.69
CA ALA A 111 7.95 17.78 4.16
C ALA A 111 6.64 17.12 4.65
N ALA A 112 6.76 16.15 5.54
CA ALA A 112 5.63 15.42 6.12
C ALA A 112 5.56 15.63 7.64
N ASP A 113 4.33 15.72 8.17
CA ASP A 113 4.04 15.73 9.60
C ASP A 113 2.77 14.88 9.87
N PHE A 114 2.59 14.46 11.12
CA PHE A 114 1.40 13.69 11.50
C PHE A 114 0.17 14.58 11.56
N THR A 115 -0.96 14.06 11.10
CA THR A 115 -2.28 14.64 11.37
C THR A 115 -2.72 14.33 12.81
N ALA A 116 -3.81 14.94 13.28
CA ALA A 116 -4.41 14.58 14.56
C ALA A 116 -4.82 13.10 14.59
N ASP A 117 -5.50 12.63 13.56
CA ASP A 117 -5.92 11.22 13.43
C ASP A 117 -4.72 10.29 13.28
N GLY A 118 -3.66 10.72 12.58
CA GLY A 118 -2.42 9.98 12.47
C GLY A 118 -1.75 9.72 13.81
N ASN A 119 -1.73 10.73 14.69
CA ASN A 119 -1.20 10.58 16.05
C ASN A 119 -2.06 9.69 16.95
N LEU A 120 -3.39 9.69 16.75
CA LEU A 120 -4.33 8.94 17.60
C LEU A 120 -4.46 7.48 17.17
N PHE A 121 -4.47 7.21 15.87
CA PHE A 121 -4.88 5.91 15.34
C PHE A 121 -3.79 5.20 14.53
N GLY A 122 -2.86 5.94 13.92
CA GLY A 122 -1.83 5.39 13.04
C GLY A 122 -2.38 4.88 11.69
N HIS A 123 -1.46 4.69 10.73
CA HIS A 123 -1.86 4.37 9.34
C HIS A 123 -2.47 2.98 9.17
N VAL A 124 -2.15 2.00 10.01
CA VAL A 124 -2.74 0.66 9.91
C VAL A 124 -4.26 0.73 10.11
N PHE A 125 -4.69 1.40 11.19
CA PHE A 125 -6.11 1.59 11.46
C PHE A 125 -6.80 2.44 10.39
N LEU A 126 -6.21 3.60 10.06
CA LEU A 126 -6.75 4.49 9.03
C LEU A 126 -6.80 3.82 7.64
N GLY A 127 -5.83 2.94 7.34
CA GLY A 127 -5.82 2.14 6.12
C GLY A 127 -6.96 1.12 6.06
N LEU A 128 -7.26 0.48 7.19
CA LEU A 128 -8.41 -0.43 7.28
C LEU A 128 -9.74 0.29 7.08
N GLU A 129 -9.91 1.49 7.66
CA GLU A 129 -11.11 2.32 7.41
C GLU A 129 -11.24 2.68 5.93
N MET A 130 -10.15 3.16 5.30
CA MET A 130 -10.15 3.50 3.87
C MET A 130 -10.48 2.29 2.98
N PHE A 131 -9.95 1.12 3.34
CA PHE A 131 -10.24 -0.12 2.64
C PHE A 131 -11.72 -0.52 2.79
N ASP A 132 -12.28 -0.47 3.99
CA ASP A 132 -13.68 -0.80 4.25
C ASP A 132 -14.65 0.18 3.56
N GLU A 133 -14.31 1.47 3.51
CA GLU A 133 -15.05 2.47 2.73
C GLU A 133 -15.09 2.07 1.25
N ALA A 134 -13.94 1.78 0.64
CA ALA A 134 -13.83 1.40 -0.76
C ALA A 134 -14.57 0.08 -1.06
N VAL A 135 -14.44 -0.93 -0.18
CA VAL A 135 -15.21 -2.18 -0.27
C VAL A 135 -16.72 -1.90 -0.29
N SER A 136 -17.18 -1.02 0.59
CA SER A 136 -18.61 -0.66 0.68
C SER A 136 -19.09 0.11 -0.55
N GLU A 137 -18.26 0.96 -1.14
CA GLU A 137 -18.58 1.69 -2.37
C GLU A 137 -18.63 0.74 -3.57
N VAL A 138 -17.59 -0.06 -3.75
CA VAL A 138 -17.44 -0.98 -4.90
C VAL A 138 -18.48 -2.10 -4.88
N LYS A 139 -18.85 -2.64 -3.72
CA LYS A 139 -19.89 -3.67 -3.63
C LYS A 139 -21.23 -3.25 -4.23
N LYS A 140 -21.52 -1.96 -4.31
CA LYS A 140 -22.74 -1.44 -4.93
C LYS A 140 -22.76 -1.57 -6.46
N GLU A 141 -21.61 -1.82 -7.06
CA GLU A 141 -21.45 -2.02 -8.51
C GLU A 141 -21.71 -3.48 -8.94
N PHE A 142 -21.83 -4.40 -7.97
CA PHE A 142 -22.03 -5.82 -8.21
C PHE A 142 -23.42 -6.26 -7.75
N ASP A 143 -24.09 -7.06 -8.56
CA ASP A 143 -25.39 -7.64 -8.22
C ASP A 143 -25.30 -8.60 -7.02
N SER A 144 -24.18 -9.32 -6.93
CA SER A 144 -23.87 -10.21 -5.81
C SER A 144 -22.35 -10.35 -5.66
N ILE A 145 -21.89 -10.63 -4.47
CA ILE A 145 -20.49 -10.91 -4.16
C ILE A 145 -20.35 -12.41 -3.88
N SER A 146 -19.45 -13.07 -4.59
CA SER A 146 -19.17 -14.49 -4.39
C SER A 146 -18.52 -14.76 -3.02
N GLU A 147 -18.58 -16.02 -2.56
CA GLU A 147 -17.85 -16.43 -1.35
C GLU A 147 -16.33 -16.27 -1.53
N ASP A 148 -15.79 -16.58 -2.71
CA ASP A 148 -14.39 -16.40 -3.05
C ASP A 148 -13.95 -14.92 -2.99
N ASP A 149 -14.75 -14.01 -3.57
CA ASP A 149 -14.49 -12.58 -3.48
C ASP A 149 -14.56 -12.06 -2.05
N SER A 150 -15.52 -12.54 -1.27
CA SER A 150 -15.66 -12.19 0.15
C SER A 150 -14.43 -12.65 0.95
N GLU A 151 -13.95 -13.84 0.66
CA GLU A 151 -12.72 -14.38 1.26
C GLU A 151 -11.49 -13.57 0.87
N LYS A 152 -11.31 -13.26 -0.41
CA LYS A 152 -10.19 -12.44 -0.89
C LYS A 152 -10.16 -11.05 -0.25
N ILE A 153 -11.32 -10.38 -0.14
CA ILE A 153 -11.45 -9.11 0.58
C ILE A 153 -10.97 -9.27 2.03
N ARG A 154 -11.41 -10.33 2.72
CA ARG A 154 -11.01 -10.62 4.10
C ARG A 154 -9.51 -10.84 4.22
N LEU A 155 -8.91 -11.59 3.30
CA LEU A 155 -7.47 -11.86 3.28
C LEU A 155 -6.66 -10.57 3.03
N VAL A 156 -7.03 -9.73 2.07
CA VAL A 156 -6.39 -8.43 1.84
C VAL A 156 -6.49 -7.54 3.08
N LYS A 157 -7.66 -7.49 3.72
CA LYS A 157 -7.84 -6.76 4.98
C LYS A 157 -6.88 -7.28 6.07
N HIS A 158 -6.66 -8.60 6.15
CA HIS A 158 -5.68 -9.20 7.06
C HIS A 158 -4.25 -8.77 6.71
N LEU A 159 -3.87 -8.69 5.43
CA LEU A 159 -2.57 -8.21 5.02
C LEU A 159 -2.32 -6.78 5.52
N ILE A 160 -3.30 -5.88 5.35
CA ILE A 160 -3.22 -4.50 5.85
C ILE A 160 -3.09 -4.48 7.38
N ALA A 161 -3.88 -5.28 8.10
CA ALA A 161 -3.88 -5.33 9.57
C ALA A 161 -2.56 -5.86 10.15
N SER A 162 -1.82 -6.68 9.42
CA SER A 162 -0.70 -7.47 9.93
C SER A 162 0.67 -7.13 9.31
N HIS A 163 0.75 -6.17 8.38
CA HIS A 163 1.98 -5.92 7.61
C HIS A 163 3.19 -5.53 8.48
N HIS A 164 3.00 -4.94 9.65
CA HIS A 164 4.09 -4.67 10.58
C HIS A 164 4.61 -5.91 11.32
N GLY A 165 3.98 -7.08 11.15
CA GLY A 165 4.42 -8.38 11.65
C GLY A 165 4.13 -8.62 13.12
N LYS A 166 4.40 -7.65 14.01
CA LYS A 166 4.19 -7.78 15.45
C LYS A 166 3.37 -6.61 16.00
N THR A 167 2.56 -6.89 17.02
CA THR A 167 1.75 -5.87 17.71
C THR A 167 2.61 -4.80 18.39
N GLU A 168 3.80 -5.16 18.88
CA GLU A 168 4.77 -4.21 19.43
C GLU A 168 5.33 -3.21 18.40
N TYR A 169 5.16 -3.50 17.10
CA TYR A 169 5.53 -2.61 15.98
C TYR A 169 4.32 -1.91 15.37
N GLY A 170 3.15 -2.02 16.00
CA GLY A 170 1.93 -1.36 15.57
C GLY A 170 1.01 -2.19 14.66
N ALA A 171 1.30 -3.49 14.47
CA ALA A 171 0.35 -4.37 13.80
C ALA A 171 -0.91 -4.58 14.66
N ILE A 172 -2.08 -4.60 14.04
CA ILE A 172 -3.34 -4.94 14.71
C ILE A 172 -3.46 -6.46 14.89
N ALA A 173 -2.88 -7.23 13.96
CA ALA A 173 -2.83 -8.68 14.00
C ALA A 173 -1.44 -9.16 13.58
N THR A 174 -1.05 -10.38 13.97
CA THR A 174 0.15 -11.04 13.44
C THR A 174 -0.15 -11.74 12.12
N PRO A 175 0.83 -11.82 11.18
CA PRO A 175 0.63 -12.54 9.92
C PRO A 175 0.21 -14.00 10.15
N ALA A 176 -0.95 -14.38 9.63
CA ALA A 176 -1.54 -15.71 9.81
C ALA A 176 -1.60 -16.53 8.50
N ILE A 177 -1.20 -15.92 7.38
CA ILE A 177 -1.15 -16.57 6.06
C ILE A 177 0.19 -16.27 5.37
N PRO A 178 0.61 -17.12 4.41
CA PRO A 178 1.89 -16.91 3.71
C PRO A 178 2.03 -15.54 3.05
N GLU A 179 0.98 -15.03 2.43
CA GLU A 179 0.97 -13.73 1.76
C GLU A 179 1.22 -12.58 2.74
N ALA A 180 0.64 -12.65 3.93
CA ALA A 180 0.85 -11.65 4.98
C ALA A 180 2.29 -11.68 5.54
N MET A 181 2.85 -12.87 5.71
CA MET A 181 4.26 -13.03 6.09
C MET A 181 5.18 -12.46 5.01
N VAL A 182 4.92 -12.77 3.74
CA VAL A 182 5.70 -12.27 2.61
C VAL A 182 5.62 -10.76 2.55
N LEU A 183 4.44 -10.16 2.66
CA LEU A 183 4.25 -8.71 2.67
C LEU A 183 5.10 -8.05 3.78
N ASN A 184 5.05 -8.57 5.00
CA ASN A 184 5.84 -8.04 6.11
C ASN A 184 7.35 -8.07 5.82
N TYR A 185 7.88 -9.17 5.27
CA TYR A 185 9.30 -9.23 4.92
C TYR A 185 9.68 -8.31 3.76
N LEU A 186 8.82 -8.15 2.76
CA LEU A 186 9.06 -7.22 1.66
C LEU A 186 9.14 -5.78 2.16
N ASP A 187 8.23 -5.38 3.05
CA ASP A 187 8.23 -4.06 3.68
C ASP A 187 9.50 -3.83 4.50
N LEU A 188 9.89 -4.80 5.33
CA LEU A 188 11.13 -4.73 6.09
C LEU A 188 12.38 -4.63 5.20
N ILE A 189 12.44 -5.36 4.09
CA ILE A 189 13.56 -5.30 3.16
C ILE A 189 13.61 -3.91 2.52
N ASP A 190 12.50 -3.43 1.97
CA ASP A 190 12.45 -2.17 1.24
C ASP A 190 12.79 -0.97 2.13
N SER A 191 12.18 -0.90 3.31
CA SER A 191 12.41 0.17 4.28
C SER A 191 13.87 0.21 4.76
N ARG A 192 14.48 -0.95 5.04
CA ARG A 192 15.88 -1.03 5.48
C ARG A 192 16.87 -0.72 4.36
N MET A 193 16.59 -1.15 3.14
CA MET A 193 17.43 -0.85 1.99
C MET A 193 17.42 0.65 1.66
N ASP A 194 16.27 1.33 1.75
CA ASP A 194 16.20 2.79 1.57
C ASP A 194 17.02 3.55 2.62
N ILE A 195 16.97 3.14 3.88
CA ILE A 195 17.81 3.70 4.95
C ILE A 195 19.30 3.50 4.64
N TYR A 196 19.68 2.30 4.21
CA TYR A 196 21.06 1.98 3.88
C TYR A 196 21.58 2.80 2.67
N GLU A 197 20.76 2.96 1.64
CA GLU A 197 21.07 3.74 0.45
C GLU A 197 21.29 5.23 0.74
N LYS A 198 20.53 5.79 1.68
CA LYS A 198 20.65 7.20 2.10
C LYS A 198 21.86 7.49 2.99
N ASN A 199 22.43 6.47 3.61
CA ASN A 199 23.60 6.62 4.50
C ASN A 199 24.94 6.32 3.80
N LYS A 200 24.93 6.16 2.49
CA LYS A 200 26.15 6.06 1.65
C LYS A 200 26.59 7.43 1.16
#